data_7cada66056011971d9457f8f9bf17a1a
#
_entry.id   7cada66056011971d9457f8f9bf17a1a
#
_cell.length_a   1.000
_cell.length_b   1.000
_cell.length_c   1.000
_cell.angle_alpha   90.00
_cell.angle_beta   90.00
_cell.angle_gamma   90.00
#
_symmetry.space_group_name_H-M   'P 1'
#
loop_
_entity.id
_entity.type
_entity.pdbx_description
1 polymer ?
#
loop_
_entity_poly.entity_id
_entity_poly.type
_entity_poly.pdbx_seq_one_letter_code
_entity_poly.pdbx_strand_id
1 'polypeptide(L)'
;NKNNMQVNPPPTSIFDAPLISSLIAIIADDYSSKALLKAAHWLIPVTAAVTALFIVFAFGSAGYWLEGALAAAGGGLSLAYITRSGAGRIDTDQLNLGFFYLMFGLVIFAARAKSLRSSLGLALLVGAVMWIFNWWYAKPLFGWAFLIALVWLSAVCHRDWKRTLYQGAIFFLISGLLWGNIGIGKGYYLSELGFGGLVFPNSFVTIRELTVLPFLEVVERISGSFWLGIFGIVAVGLWCVRHPALAIVFAPAAAFMLLNFYFGVRTVFYSAPFLWFGLGWVLITGVRALLQLLTIDIRARYAAISTSVVFGFMVIWFSSPTDYLVRPSFPKPALEGLSSLATLPSNEQTVVASWWDYGYASALLNSFNVLHDGGGQNTPVTHYVA
;
A
#
# COMPACT_ATOMS: atom_id res chain seq x y z
N ASN A 1 4.58 32.42 -15.36
CA ASN A 1 5.96 31.92 -15.35
C ASN A 1 6.63 32.05 -13.99
N LYS A 2 5.89 31.78 -12.88
CA LYS A 2 6.44 31.80 -11.52
C LYS A 2 7.34 30.59 -11.18
N ASN A 3 7.50 29.66 -12.10
CA ASN A 3 8.05 28.33 -11.79
C ASN A 3 9.45 28.04 -12.33
N ASN A 4 10.17 29.06 -12.81
CA ASN A 4 11.49 28.82 -13.42
C ASN A 4 12.61 28.48 -12.43
N MET A 5 12.34 28.54 -11.12
CA MET A 5 13.30 28.15 -10.08
C MET A 5 12.87 26.92 -9.27
N GLN A 6 11.75 26.29 -9.61
CA GLN A 6 11.44 24.99 -9.01
C GLN A 6 12.40 23.94 -9.56
N VAL A 7 13.04 23.22 -8.67
CA VAL A 7 13.95 22.11 -8.99
C VAL A 7 13.23 20.98 -9.73
N ASN A 8 11.93 20.88 -9.54
CA ASN A 8 11.06 19.97 -10.28
C ASN A 8 10.20 20.80 -11.25
N PRO A 9 10.29 20.57 -12.58
CA PRO A 9 9.37 21.19 -13.51
C PRO A 9 7.92 20.79 -13.12
N PRO A 10 6.93 21.68 -13.31
CA PRO A 10 5.53 21.30 -13.11
C PRO A 10 5.17 20.13 -14.01
N PRO A 11 4.24 19.27 -13.59
CA PRO A 11 3.79 18.15 -14.44
C PRO A 11 3.36 18.66 -15.80
N THR A 12 3.88 18.04 -16.85
CA THR A 12 3.59 18.44 -18.25
C THR A 12 2.29 17.86 -18.77
N SER A 13 1.74 16.86 -18.07
CA SER A 13 0.44 16.23 -18.35
C SER A 13 -0.32 15.88 -17.07
N ILE A 14 -1.62 15.63 -17.20
CA ILE A 14 -2.47 15.15 -16.07
C ILE A 14 -2.01 13.78 -15.56
N PHE A 15 -1.29 12.99 -16.36
CA PHE A 15 -0.77 11.68 -15.98
C PHE A 15 0.56 11.77 -15.23
N ASP A 16 1.20 12.93 -15.19
CA ASP A 16 2.42 13.13 -14.40
C ASP A 16 2.10 13.33 -12.92
N ALA A 17 0.88 13.80 -12.61
CA ALA A 17 0.40 13.89 -11.23
C ALA A 17 -0.19 12.55 -10.78
N PRO A 18 0.06 12.11 -9.52
CA PRO A 18 -0.60 10.94 -8.97
C PRO A 18 -2.12 11.04 -9.05
N LEU A 19 -2.81 9.92 -9.29
CA LEU A 19 -4.26 9.87 -9.42
C LEU A 19 -4.99 10.48 -8.20
N ILE A 20 -4.41 10.40 -7.00
CA ILE A 20 -4.97 11.04 -5.79
C ILE A 20 -5.15 12.55 -5.98
N SER A 21 -4.20 13.23 -6.61
CA SER A 21 -4.28 14.68 -6.86
C SER A 21 -5.44 15.01 -7.80
N SER A 22 -5.64 14.21 -8.84
CA SER A 22 -6.75 14.35 -9.78
C SER A 22 -8.10 14.10 -9.09
N LEU A 23 -8.19 13.09 -8.22
CA LEU A 23 -9.41 12.81 -7.46
C LEU A 23 -9.76 13.94 -6.49
N ILE A 24 -8.76 14.48 -5.78
CA ILE A 24 -8.98 15.64 -4.89
C ILE A 24 -9.52 16.84 -5.68
N ALA A 25 -8.92 17.12 -6.85
CA ALA A 25 -9.33 18.21 -7.70
C ALA A 25 -10.76 18.06 -8.26
N ILE A 26 -11.18 16.81 -8.56
CA ILE A 26 -12.54 16.51 -9.05
C ILE A 26 -13.58 16.63 -7.93
N ILE A 27 -13.24 16.26 -6.70
CA ILE A 27 -14.14 16.25 -5.54
C ILE A 27 -14.28 17.65 -4.92
N ALA A 28 -13.26 18.49 -5.06
CA ALA A 28 -13.25 19.83 -4.49
C ALA A 28 -14.31 20.75 -5.15
N ASP A 29 -15.00 21.53 -4.35
CA ASP A 29 -16.03 22.49 -4.83
C ASP A 29 -15.39 23.60 -5.70
N ASP A 30 -14.14 23.94 -5.39
CA ASP A 30 -13.31 24.91 -6.13
C ASP A 30 -11.81 24.55 -5.93
N TYR A 31 -10.91 25.32 -6.57
CA TYR A 31 -9.46 25.11 -6.47
C TYR A 31 -8.80 25.93 -5.35
N SER A 32 -9.56 26.45 -4.38
CA SER A 32 -8.96 27.07 -3.20
C SER A 32 -8.27 26.03 -2.32
N SER A 33 -7.22 26.43 -1.62
CA SER A 33 -6.52 25.53 -0.70
C SER A 33 -7.45 24.94 0.36
N LYS A 34 -8.47 25.69 0.79
CA LYS A 34 -9.47 25.24 1.77
C LYS A 34 -10.38 24.13 1.21
N ALA A 35 -10.88 24.28 -0.02
CA ALA A 35 -11.72 23.29 -0.68
C ALA A 35 -10.95 22.02 -0.98
N LEU A 36 -9.72 22.14 -1.49
CA LEU A 36 -8.83 21.00 -1.75
C LEU A 36 -8.50 20.22 -0.48
N LEU A 37 -8.18 20.90 0.63
CA LEU A 37 -7.94 20.26 1.92
C LEU A 37 -9.18 19.55 2.45
N LYS A 38 -10.38 20.16 2.33
CA LYS A 38 -11.65 19.55 2.72
C LYS A 38 -11.91 18.26 1.92
N ALA A 39 -11.76 18.33 0.59
CA ALA A 39 -11.91 17.16 -0.28
C ALA A 39 -10.92 16.04 0.09
N ALA A 40 -9.66 16.37 0.32
CA ALA A 40 -8.63 15.41 0.74
C ALA A 40 -8.97 14.75 2.08
N HIS A 41 -9.45 15.50 3.08
CA HIS A 41 -9.84 14.95 4.38
C HIS A 41 -10.97 13.91 4.29
N TRP A 42 -11.90 14.07 3.36
CA TRP A 42 -12.97 13.08 3.12
C TRP A 42 -12.47 11.89 2.30
N LEU A 43 -11.60 12.12 1.33
CA LEU A 43 -11.10 11.06 0.45
C LEU A 43 -10.34 9.98 1.24
N ILE A 44 -9.55 10.36 2.25
CA ILE A 44 -8.71 9.44 3.01
C ILE A 44 -9.51 8.34 3.71
N PRO A 45 -10.51 8.62 4.57
CA PRO A 45 -11.27 7.55 5.23
C PRO A 45 -12.09 6.71 4.24
N VAL A 46 -12.55 7.29 3.14
CA VAL A 46 -13.25 6.55 2.08
C VAL A 46 -12.31 5.55 1.42
N THR A 47 -11.11 5.96 1.03
CA THR A 47 -10.13 5.06 0.41
C THR A 47 -9.64 3.99 1.38
N ALA A 48 -9.51 4.30 2.68
CA ALA A 48 -9.22 3.31 3.70
C ALA A 48 -10.34 2.27 3.85
N ALA A 49 -11.61 2.69 3.82
CA ALA A 49 -12.74 1.77 3.84
C ALA A 49 -12.80 0.88 2.59
N VAL A 50 -12.56 1.45 1.41
CA VAL A 50 -12.45 0.70 0.14
C VAL A 50 -11.32 -0.33 0.21
N THR A 51 -10.21 0.00 0.84
CA THR A 51 -9.10 -0.94 1.07
C THR A 51 -9.55 -2.18 1.84
N ALA A 52 -10.38 -2.03 2.86
CA ALA A 52 -10.92 -3.17 3.62
C ALA A 52 -11.76 -4.10 2.71
N LEU A 53 -12.61 -3.54 1.83
CA LEU A 53 -13.39 -4.33 0.87
C LEU A 53 -12.48 -5.09 -0.11
N PHE A 54 -11.39 -4.49 -0.57
CA PHE A 54 -10.45 -5.14 -1.48
C PHE A 54 -9.68 -6.28 -0.79
N ILE A 55 -9.36 -6.15 0.49
CA ILE A 55 -8.76 -7.23 1.27
C ILE A 55 -9.74 -8.42 1.40
N VAL A 56 -11.00 -8.15 1.75
CA VAL A 56 -12.04 -9.20 1.82
C VAL A 56 -12.19 -9.88 0.46
N PHE A 57 -12.24 -9.12 -0.63
CA PHE A 57 -12.33 -9.66 -1.99
C PHE A 57 -11.13 -10.55 -2.35
N ALA A 58 -9.91 -10.15 -1.99
CA ALA A 58 -8.70 -10.93 -2.26
C ALA A 58 -8.79 -12.35 -1.67
N PHE A 59 -9.07 -12.45 -0.38
CA PHE A 59 -9.17 -13.74 0.30
C PHE A 59 -10.46 -14.47 -0.06
N GLY A 60 -11.57 -13.75 -0.25
CA GLY A 60 -12.84 -14.31 -0.70
C GLY A 60 -12.74 -14.98 -2.08
N SER A 61 -11.99 -14.39 -3.02
CA SER A 61 -11.72 -15.00 -4.33
C SER A 61 -10.96 -16.33 -4.23
N ALA A 62 -10.17 -16.49 -3.16
CA ALA A 62 -9.51 -17.75 -2.83
C ALA A 62 -10.42 -18.74 -2.08
N GLY A 63 -11.64 -18.34 -1.66
CA GLY A 63 -12.61 -19.14 -0.92
C GLY A 63 -12.64 -18.89 0.58
N TYR A 64 -12.02 -17.82 1.07
CA TYR A 64 -11.80 -17.51 2.49
C TYR A 64 -12.46 -16.18 2.91
N TRP A 65 -13.81 -16.06 2.75
CA TRP A 65 -14.53 -14.80 3.02
C TRP A 65 -14.48 -14.34 4.48
N LEU A 66 -14.68 -15.27 5.41
CA LEU A 66 -14.68 -14.97 6.85
C LEU A 66 -13.27 -14.62 7.34
N GLU A 67 -12.30 -15.41 6.93
CA GLU A 67 -10.90 -15.17 7.19
C GLU A 67 -10.43 -13.86 6.55
N GLY A 68 -10.96 -13.54 5.36
CA GLY A 68 -10.74 -12.26 4.67
C GLY A 68 -11.32 -11.07 5.42
N ALA A 69 -12.49 -11.22 6.06
CA ALA A 69 -13.06 -10.18 6.91
C ALA A 69 -12.20 -9.91 8.15
N LEU A 70 -11.68 -10.95 8.80
CA LEU A 70 -10.73 -10.82 9.91
C LEU A 70 -9.41 -10.19 9.44
N ALA A 71 -8.91 -10.58 8.26
CA ALA A 71 -7.72 -9.99 7.66
C ALA A 71 -7.88 -8.51 7.36
N ALA A 72 -9.06 -8.10 6.86
CA ALA A 72 -9.36 -6.70 6.58
C ALA A 72 -9.44 -5.86 7.85
N ALA A 73 -10.12 -6.38 8.88
CA ALA A 73 -10.21 -5.69 10.16
C ALA A 73 -8.84 -5.59 10.85
N GLY A 74 -8.14 -6.72 11.00
CA GLY A 74 -6.85 -6.74 11.70
C GLY A 74 -5.76 -5.99 10.94
N GLY A 75 -5.69 -6.14 9.61
CA GLY A 75 -4.77 -5.40 8.78
C GLY A 75 -5.08 -3.90 8.73
N GLY A 76 -6.36 -3.54 8.59
CA GLY A 76 -6.82 -2.15 8.56
C GLY A 76 -6.70 -1.41 9.90
N LEU A 77 -6.80 -2.12 11.01
CA LEU A 77 -6.64 -1.57 12.37
C LEU A 77 -5.23 -1.78 12.93
N SER A 78 -4.28 -2.34 12.17
CA SER A 78 -2.89 -2.47 12.60
C SER A 78 -2.22 -1.09 12.73
N LEU A 79 -1.33 -0.93 13.70
CA LEU A 79 -0.55 0.30 13.85
C LEU A 79 0.24 0.61 12.56
N ALA A 80 0.71 -0.42 11.87
CA ALA A 80 1.43 -0.27 10.60
C ALA A 80 0.59 0.45 9.53
N TYR A 81 -0.71 0.19 9.44
CA TYR A 81 -1.60 0.82 8.46
C TYR A 81 -2.25 2.12 8.98
N ILE A 82 -2.69 2.18 10.24
CA ILE A 82 -3.31 3.39 10.82
C ILE A 82 -2.37 4.58 10.72
N THR A 83 -1.07 4.39 10.94
CA THR A 83 -0.07 5.46 10.80
C THR A 83 0.06 5.99 9.38
N ARG A 84 -0.46 5.26 8.37
CA ARG A 84 -0.41 5.60 6.95
C ARG A 84 -1.75 6.10 6.39
N SER A 85 -2.86 5.76 7.04
CA SER A 85 -4.22 6.04 6.58
C SER A 85 -5.01 6.95 7.51
N GLY A 86 -4.37 7.54 8.52
CA GLY A 86 -5.01 8.44 9.47
C GLY A 86 -5.54 9.71 8.81
N ALA A 87 -6.68 10.22 9.30
CA ALA A 87 -7.27 11.46 8.81
C ALA A 87 -6.25 12.61 8.87
N GLY A 88 -6.16 13.39 7.80
CA GLY A 88 -5.19 14.48 7.66
C GLY A 88 -3.83 14.07 7.05
N ARG A 89 -3.55 12.78 6.88
CA ARG A 89 -2.38 12.31 6.13
C ARG A 89 -2.75 12.13 4.65
N ILE A 90 -2.50 13.15 3.85
CA ILE A 90 -2.78 13.13 2.41
C ILE A 90 -1.59 12.48 1.70
N ASP A 91 -1.68 11.16 1.50
CA ASP A 91 -0.64 10.37 0.84
C ASP A 91 -1.32 9.29 -0.02
N THR A 92 -0.56 8.61 -0.87
CA THR A 92 -1.04 7.48 -1.67
C THR A 92 -1.15 6.19 -0.86
N ASP A 93 -0.48 6.09 0.30
CA ASP A 93 -0.32 4.85 1.06
C ASP A 93 -1.64 4.22 1.50
N GLN A 94 -2.70 5.03 1.77
CA GLN A 94 -3.99 4.51 2.22
C GLN A 94 -4.68 3.58 1.21
N LEU A 95 -4.52 3.80 -0.10
CA LEU A 95 -5.11 2.94 -1.13
C LEU A 95 -4.07 2.02 -1.81
N ASN A 96 -2.78 2.23 -1.57
CA ASN A 96 -1.72 1.32 -2.04
C ASN A 96 -2.00 -0.10 -1.56
N LEU A 97 -2.33 -0.26 -0.27
CA LEU A 97 -2.72 -1.54 0.31
C LEU A 97 -3.96 -2.12 -0.38
N GLY A 98 -4.95 -1.26 -0.67
CA GLY A 98 -6.17 -1.65 -1.36
C GLY A 98 -5.90 -2.20 -2.75
N PHE A 99 -5.21 -1.45 -3.60
CA PHE A 99 -4.83 -1.91 -4.93
C PHE A 99 -4.02 -3.20 -4.89
N PHE A 100 -3.07 -3.29 -3.95
CA PHE A 100 -2.25 -4.48 -3.79
C PHE A 100 -3.08 -5.74 -3.53
N TYR A 101 -4.08 -5.66 -2.64
CA TYR A 101 -4.97 -6.79 -2.37
C TYR A 101 -6.04 -6.99 -3.45
N LEU A 102 -6.56 -5.94 -4.06
CA LEU A 102 -7.46 -6.05 -5.21
C LEU A 102 -6.82 -6.86 -6.32
N MET A 103 -5.55 -6.62 -6.61
CA MET A 103 -4.81 -7.36 -7.63
C MET A 103 -4.72 -8.84 -7.35
N PHE A 104 -4.50 -9.30 -6.10
CA PHE A 104 -4.55 -10.72 -5.76
C PHE A 104 -5.91 -11.34 -6.09
N GLY A 105 -6.99 -10.67 -5.69
CA GLY A 105 -8.34 -11.14 -5.99
C GLY A 105 -8.60 -11.29 -7.50
N LEU A 106 -8.26 -10.26 -8.26
CA LEU A 106 -8.45 -10.25 -9.71
C LEU A 106 -7.59 -11.30 -10.42
N VAL A 107 -6.34 -11.48 -10.01
CA VAL A 107 -5.44 -12.54 -10.52
C VAL A 107 -6.04 -13.91 -10.29
N ILE A 108 -6.56 -14.18 -9.08
CA ILE A 108 -7.20 -15.46 -8.75
C ILE A 108 -8.45 -15.68 -9.62
N PHE A 109 -9.28 -14.67 -9.81
CA PHE A 109 -10.46 -14.73 -10.67
C PHE A 109 -10.08 -15.01 -12.13
N ALA A 110 -9.12 -14.29 -12.67
CA ALA A 110 -8.67 -14.44 -14.04
C ALA A 110 -8.06 -15.84 -14.30
N ALA A 111 -7.23 -16.30 -13.36
CA ALA A 111 -6.60 -17.63 -13.46
C ALA A 111 -7.58 -18.79 -13.31
N ARG A 112 -8.71 -18.61 -12.59
CA ARG A 112 -9.74 -19.66 -12.38
C ARG A 112 -10.90 -19.59 -13.37
N ALA A 113 -10.92 -18.63 -14.28
CA ALA A 113 -12.00 -18.46 -15.25
C ALA A 113 -12.15 -19.71 -16.12
N LYS A 114 -13.38 -20.22 -16.30
CA LYS A 114 -13.63 -21.49 -17.01
C LYS A 114 -13.45 -21.37 -18.52
N SER A 115 -13.97 -20.32 -19.15
CA SER A 115 -13.87 -20.12 -20.59
C SER A 115 -12.66 -19.28 -20.99
N LEU A 116 -12.13 -19.49 -22.19
CA LEU A 116 -11.04 -18.70 -22.73
C LEU A 116 -11.44 -17.21 -22.82
N ARG A 117 -12.65 -16.91 -23.34
CA ARG A 117 -13.15 -15.53 -23.46
C ARG A 117 -13.20 -14.80 -22.10
N SER A 118 -13.76 -15.45 -21.08
CA SER A 118 -13.81 -14.91 -19.72
C SER A 118 -12.40 -14.71 -19.16
N SER A 119 -11.52 -15.65 -19.41
CA SER A 119 -10.11 -15.61 -18.97
C SER A 119 -9.36 -14.42 -19.58
N LEU A 120 -9.51 -14.19 -20.89
CA LEU A 120 -8.86 -13.06 -21.57
C LEU A 120 -9.48 -11.71 -21.17
N GLY A 121 -10.83 -11.64 -21.04
CA GLY A 121 -11.52 -10.44 -20.55
C GLY A 121 -11.10 -10.06 -19.14
N LEU A 122 -10.94 -11.06 -18.25
CA LEU A 122 -10.44 -10.81 -16.91
C LEU A 122 -8.95 -10.42 -16.90
N ALA A 123 -8.12 -11.00 -17.76
CA ALA A 123 -6.72 -10.59 -17.89
C ALA A 123 -6.59 -9.13 -18.35
N LEU A 124 -7.47 -8.69 -19.27
CA LEU A 124 -7.56 -7.28 -19.66
C LEU A 124 -7.96 -6.40 -18.48
N LEU A 125 -8.96 -6.80 -17.69
CA LEU A 125 -9.37 -6.07 -16.47
C LEU A 125 -8.22 -5.99 -15.46
N VAL A 126 -7.52 -7.10 -15.19
CA VAL A 126 -6.35 -7.14 -14.29
C VAL A 126 -5.27 -6.17 -14.78
N GLY A 127 -4.98 -6.16 -16.09
CA GLY A 127 -4.03 -5.24 -16.69
C GLY A 127 -4.46 -3.78 -16.56
N ALA A 128 -5.74 -3.47 -16.82
CA ALA A 128 -6.28 -2.12 -16.68
C ALA A 128 -6.24 -1.61 -15.23
N VAL A 129 -6.59 -2.45 -14.26
CA VAL A 129 -6.48 -2.09 -12.83
C VAL A 129 -5.03 -1.91 -12.42
N MET A 130 -4.09 -2.72 -12.94
CA MET A 130 -2.65 -2.50 -12.70
C MET A 130 -2.16 -1.17 -13.28
N TRP A 131 -2.65 -0.79 -14.47
CA TRP A 131 -2.34 0.52 -15.05
C TRP A 131 -2.85 1.67 -14.17
N ILE A 132 -4.08 1.58 -13.64
CA ILE A 132 -4.64 2.55 -12.69
C ILE A 132 -3.82 2.57 -11.40
N PHE A 133 -3.39 1.41 -10.90
CA PHE A 133 -2.53 1.33 -9.73
C PHE A 133 -1.18 2.02 -9.98
N ASN A 134 -0.59 1.86 -11.14
CA ASN A 134 0.64 2.58 -11.52
C ASN A 134 0.42 4.09 -11.60
N TRP A 135 -0.74 4.56 -12.03
CA TRP A 135 -1.08 5.98 -12.01
C TRP A 135 -1.30 6.50 -10.58
N TRP A 136 -1.87 5.66 -9.70
CA TRP A 136 -1.97 5.99 -8.28
C TRP A 136 -0.61 6.00 -7.60
N TYR A 137 0.21 5.00 -7.83
CA TYR A 137 1.51 4.79 -7.20
C TYR A 137 2.45 4.00 -8.10
N ALA A 138 3.34 4.71 -8.78
CA ALA A 138 4.24 4.12 -9.79
C ALA A 138 5.34 3.26 -9.15
N LYS A 139 5.06 1.96 -8.99
CA LYS A 139 6.04 0.96 -8.52
C LYS A 139 6.00 -0.28 -9.41
N PRO A 140 6.88 -0.33 -10.43
CA PRO A 140 6.87 -1.38 -11.46
C PRO A 140 7.03 -2.80 -10.93
N LEU A 141 7.71 -2.99 -9.81
CA LEU A 141 7.87 -4.31 -9.20
C LEU A 141 6.54 -4.99 -8.89
N PHE A 142 5.50 -4.22 -8.55
CA PHE A 142 4.15 -4.78 -8.37
C PHE A 142 3.62 -5.38 -9.66
N GLY A 143 3.77 -4.68 -10.80
CA GLY A 143 3.35 -5.19 -12.10
C GLY A 143 4.01 -6.52 -12.45
N TRP A 144 5.31 -6.65 -12.24
CA TRP A 144 6.04 -7.90 -12.46
C TRP A 144 5.60 -9.01 -11.51
N ALA A 145 5.41 -8.70 -10.22
CA ALA A 145 4.94 -9.67 -9.25
C ALA A 145 3.56 -10.23 -9.61
N PHE A 146 2.62 -9.37 -10.03
CA PHE A 146 1.27 -9.79 -10.44
C PHE A 146 1.25 -10.49 -11.80
N LEU A 147 2.13 -10.14 -12.74
CA LEU A 147 2.31 -10.89 -13.97
C LEU A 147 2.77 -12.33 -13.68
N ILE A 148 3.77 -12.49 -12.84
CA ILE A 148 4.28 -13.80 -12.43
C ILE A 148 3.17 -14.60 -11.72
N ALA A 149 2.44 -13.97 -10.79
CA ALA A 149 1.34 -14.61 -10.08
C ALA A 149 0.22 -15.08 -11.01
N LEU A 150 -0.17 -14.26 -12.01
CA LEU A 150 -1.19 -14.59 -13.00
C LEU A 150 -0.75 -15.76 -13.87
N VAL A 151 0.45 -15.69 -14.42
CA VAL A 151 1.01 -16.77 -15.28
C VAL A 151 1.13 -18.06 -14.50
N TRP A 152 1.69 -18.00 -13.29
CA TRP A 152 1.82 -19.15 -12.41
C TRP A 152 0.48 -19.82 -12.11
N LEU A 153 -0.48 -19.06 -11.59
CA LEU A 153 -1.76 -19.62 -11.15
C LEU A 153 -2.58 -20.13 -12.36
N SER A 154 -2.52 -19.42 -13.49
CA SER A 154 -3.19 -19.87 -14.74
C SER A 154 -2.59 -21.20 -15.23
N ALA A 155 -1.27 -21.34 -15.22
CA ALA A 155 -0.60 -22.59 -15.60
C ALA A 155 -1.02 -23.75 -14.70
N VAL A 156 -1.09 -23.54 -13.38
CA VAL A 156 -1.51 -24.55 -12.40
C VAL A 156 -2.99 -24.93 -12.59
N CYS A 157 -3.87 -23.94 -12.82
CA CYS A 157 -5.31 -24.18 -12.91
C CYS A 157 -5.72 -24.86 -14.23
N HIS A 158 -5.12 -24.52 -15.34
CA HIS A 158 -5.60 -24.94 -16.66
C HIS A 158 -4.69 -25.95 -17.37
N ARG A 159 -3.40 -26.00 -17.03
CA ARG A 159 -2.38 -26.79 -17.74
C ARG A 159 -2.38 -26.54 -19.26
N ASP A 160 -2.88 -25.37 -19.67
CA ASP A 160 -2.95 -24.89 -21.07
C ASP A 160 -1.98 -23.72 -21.22
N TRP A 161 -0.81 -24.01 -21.81
CA TRP A 161 0.25 -23.02 -21.97
C TRP A 161 -0.14 -21.87 -22.92
N LYS A 162 -0.98 -22.13 -23.96
CA LYS A 162 -1.43 -21.08 -24.88
C LYS A 162 -2.30 -20.06 -24.17
N ARG A 163 -3.25 -20.53 -23.37
CA ARG A 163 -4.12 -19.70 -22.56
C ARG A 163 -3.31 -18.87 -21.56
N THR A 164 -2.38 -19.51 -20.86
CA THR A 164 -1.49 -18.86 -19.90
C THR A 164 -0.67 -17.76 -20.58
N LEU A 165 -0.11 -18.04 -21.76
CA LEU A 165 0.66 -17.07 -22.54
C LEU A 165 -0.21 -15.88 -22.97
N TYR A 166 -1.43 -16.12 -23.47
CA TYR A 166 -2.34 -15.05 -23.88
C TYR A 166 -2.75 -14.16 -22.69
N GLN A 167 -3.05 -14.73 -21.54
CA GLN A 167 -3.34 -13.96 -20.33
C GLN A 167 -2.15 -13.09 -19.92
N GLY A 168 -0.96 -13.66 -19.88
CA GLY A 168 0.27 -12.94 -19.53
C GLY A 168 0.58 -11.82 -20.54
N ALA A 169 0.43 -12.08 -21.84
CA ALA A 169 0.64 -11.10 -22.89
C ALA A 169 -0.36 -9.92 -22.80
N ILE A 170 -1.65 -10.21 -22.62
CA ILE A 170 -2.68 -9.16 -22.47
C ILE A 170 -2.38 -8.31 -21.21
N PHE A 171 -2.10 -8.96 -20.08
CA PHE A 171 -1.72 -8.23 -18.86
C PHE A 171 -0.50 -7.34 -19.12
N PHE A 172 0.57 -7.88 -19.70
CA PHE A 172 1.81 -7.16 -19.96
C PHE A 172 1.60 -5.93 -20.86
N LEU A 173 0.78 -6.08 -21.92
CA LEU A 173 0.47 -5.00 -22.85
C LEU A 173 -0.37 -3.87 -22.22
N ILE A 174 -1.33 -4.23 -21.35
CA ILE A 174 -2.31 -3.28 -20.80
C ILE A 174 -1.84 -2.64 -19.49
N SER A 175 -1.09 -3.36 -18.68
CA SER A 175 -0.69 -2.92 -17.33
C SER A 175 0.25 -1.71 -17.29
N GLY A 176 0.74 -1.24 -18.41
CA GLY A 176 1.74 -0.18 -18.48
C GLY A 176 3.20 -0.69 -18.36
N LEU A 177 3.41 -1.99 -18.16
CA LEU A 177 4.76 -2.57 -18.09
C LEU A 177 5.56 -2.38 -19.39
N LEU A 178 4.88 -2.33 -20.52
CA LEU A 178 5.52 -2.10 -21.83
C LEU A 178 5.69 -0.60 -22.13
N TRP A 179 4.69 0.22 -21.79
CA TRP A 179 4.55 1.60 -22.26
C TRP A 179 4.95 2.65 -21.21
N GLY A 180 4.97 2.25 -19.93
CA GLY A 180 5.36 3.16 -18.86
C GLY A 180 6.86 3.38 -18.82
N ASN A 181 7.28 4.48 -18.21
CA ASN A 181 8.68 4.73 -17.83
C ASN A 181 9.21 3.70 -16.81
N ILE A 182 8.68 2.51 -16.85
CA ILE A 182 8.84 1.38 -15.95
C ILE A 182 9.98 0.51 -16.50
N GLY A 183 11.10 1.14 -16.80
CA GLY A 183 12.28 0.40 -17.21
C GLY A 183 12.99 -0.17 -16.01
N ILE A 184 13.15 -1.49 -15.98
CA ILE A 184 14.12 -2.18 -15.09
C ILE A 184 15.52 -1.59 -15.22
N GLY A 185 15.78 -0.79 -16.25
CA GLY A 185 17.07 -0.21 -16.57
C GLY A 185 17.33 1.22 -16.09
N LYS A 186 16.36 1.90 -15.46
CA LYS A 186 16.67 3.20 -14.84
C LYS A 186 17.18 2.92 -13.43
N GLY A 187 18.42 3.28 -13.16
CA GLY A 187 19.16 3.04 -11.92
C GLY A 187 18.54 3.49 -10.60
N TYR A 188 17.29 3.98 -10.65
CA TYR A 188 16.52 4.40 -9.50
C TYR A 188 16.35 3.30 -8.44
N TYR A 189 16.07 2.05 -8.85
CA TYR A 189 15.94 0.95 -7.89
C TYR A 189 17.27 0.44 -7.39
N LEU A 190 18.30 0.45 -8.22
CA LEU A 190 19.64 0.07 -7.80
C LEU A 190 20.26 1.13 -6.90
N SER A 191 19.96 2.43 -7.14
CA SER A 191 20.35 3.52 -6.25
C SER A 191 19.57 3.49 -4.92
N GLU A 192 18.27 3.17 -4.92
CA GLU A 192 17.50 2.95 -3.70
C GLU A 192 18.01 1.75 -2.89
N LEU A 193 18.58 0.73 -3.55
CA LEU A 193 19.23 -0.41 -2.91
C LEU A 193 20.68 -0.13 -2.48
N GLY A 194 21.15 1.10 -2.62
CA GLY A 194 22.53 1.47 -2.27
C GLY A 194 23.58 1.13 -3.34
N PHE A 195 23.17 0.67 -4.52
CA PHE A 195 24.05 0.40 -5.64
C PHE A 195 24.18 1.64 -6.53
N GLY A 196 25.17 2.49 -6.30
CA GLY A 196 25.54 3.59 -7.20
C GLY A 196 24.90 4.96 -6.87
N GLY A 197 24.35 5.17 -5.67
CA GLY A 197 23.84 6.48 -5.22
C GLY A 197 24.89 7.35 -4.52
N LEU A 198 24.54 8.62 -4.30
CA LEU A 198 25.29 9.50 -3.42
C LEU A 198 25.36 8.89 -2.01
N VAL A 199 26.56 8.88 -1.41
CA VAL A 199 26.79 8.25 -0.09
C VAL A 199 26.02 8.98 1.01
N PHE A 200 25.84 10.30 0.89
CA PHE A 200 25.11 11.14 1.85
C PHE A 200 24.69 12.46 1.19
N PRO A 201 23.53 13.00 1.51
CA PRO A 201 22.42 12.33 2.19
C PRO A 201 21.74 11.36 1.22
N ASN A 202 21.27 10.21 1.73
CA ASN A 202 20.47 9.28 0.95
C ASN A 202 19.10 9.08 1.62
N SER A 203 18.12 8.58 0.89
CA SER A 203 16.75 8.41 1.37
C SER A 203 16.64 7.51 2.62
N PHE A 204 17.53 6.54 2.78
CA PHE A 204 17.54 5.66 3.97
C PHE A 204 17.93 6.39 5.26
N VAL A 205 18.75 7.44 5.14
CA VAL A 205 19.19 8.23 6.29
C VAL A 205 18.26 9.42 6.56
N THR A 206 17.70 10.00 5.50
CA THR A 206 16.95 11.26 5.59
C THR A 206 15.44 11.06 5.76
N ILE A 207 14.90 9.89 5.37
CA ILE A 207 13.48 9.61 5.45
C ILE A 207 13.21 8.66 6.62
N ARG A 208 12.56 9.19 7.68
CA ARG A 208 12.19 8.40 8.87
C ARG A 208 11.41 7.12 8.55
N GLU A 209 10.66 7.12 7.48
CA GLU A 209 9.85 5.99 7.03
C GLU A 209 10.67 4.82 6.49
N LEU A 210 11.92 5.09 6.09
CA LEU A 210 12.86 4.07 5.62
C LEU A 210 13.74 3.52 6.77
N THR A 211 13.50 3.95 8.01
CA THR A 211 14.19 3.40 9.18
C THR A 211 13.88 1.90 9.31
N VAL A 212 14.93 1.11 9.41
CA VAL A 212 14.83 -0.32 9.66
C VAL A 212 14.48 -0.54 11.13
N LEU A 213 13.44 -1.34 11.39
CA LEU A 213 13.01 -1.68 12.74
C LEU A 213 13.51 -3.07 13.13
N PRO A 214 13.72 -3.33 14.43
CA PRO A 214 13.93 -4.67 14.96
C PRO A 214 12.73 -5.58 14.62
N PHE A 215 12.98 -6.88 14.44
CA PHE A 215 11.96 -7.86 14.11
C PHE A 215 10.76 -7.82 15.08
N LEU A 216 11.04 -7.72 16.38
CA LEU A 216 10.02 -7.64 17.42
C LEU A 216 9.06 -6.46 17.19
N GLU A 217 9.60 -5.29 16.92
CA GLU A 217 8.79 -4.08 16.70
C GLU A 217 7.98 -4.16 15.41
N VAL A 218 8.52 -4.78 14.35
CA VAL A 218 7.78 -5.04 13.11
C VAL A 218 6.57 -5.91 13.39
N VAL A 219 6.76 -7.01 14.13
CA VAL A 219 5.71 -7.96 14.48
C VAL A 219 4.63 -7.29 15.33
N GLU A 220 5.00 -6.51 16.34
CA GLU A 220 4.07 -5.78 17.19
C GLU A 220 3.28 -4.71 16.41
N ARG A 221 3.90 -4.00 15.48
CA ARG A 221 3.20 -3.02 14.63
C ARG A 221 2.15 -3.65 13.72
N ILE A 222 2.35 -4.89 13.30
CA ILE A 222 1.41 -5.63 12.43
C ILE A 222 0.23 -6.20 13.24
N SER A 223 0.53 -6.78 14.41
CA SER A 223 -0.42 -7.63 15.15
C SER A 223 -0.88 -7.05 16.50
N GLY A 224 -0.26 -5.95 16.96
CA GLY A 224 -0.52 -5.36 18.28
C GLY A 224 0.11 -6.15 19.45
N SER A 225 0.68 -7.33 19.21
CA SER A 225 1.33 -8.15 20.23
C SER A 225 2.35 -9.10 19.61
N PHE A 226 3.49 -9.26 20.26
CA PHE A 226 4.52 -10.22 19.83
C PHE A 226 3.97 -11.63 19.63
N TRP A 227 3.22 -12.15 20.60
CA TRP A 227 2.69 -13.51 20.53
C TRP A 227 1.68 -13.70 19.40
N LEU A 228 0.75 -12.77 19.22
CA LEU A 228 -0.17 -12.81 18.09
C LEU A 228 0.58 -12.79 16.76
N GLY A 229 1.63 -11.99 16.67
CA GLY A 229 2.45 -11.93 15.47
C GLY A 229 3.17 -13.23 15.17
N ILE A 230 3.81 -13.85 16.17
CA ILE A 230 4.47 -15.16 16.00
C ILE A 230 3.46 -16.23 15.61
N PHE A 231 2.33 -16.32 16.31
CA PHE A 231 1.26 -17.26 15.93
C PHE A 231 0.74 -17.00 14.50
N GLY A 232 0.62 -15.73 14.11
CA GLY A 232 0.24 -15.35 12.75
C GLY A 232 1.25 -15.82 11.71
N ILE A 233 2.55 -15.64 11.94
CA ILE A 233 3.61 -16.11 11.06
C ILE A 233 3.56 -17.64 10.91
N VAL A 234 3.45 -18.37 12.00
CA VAL A 234 3.32 -19.83 11.99
C VAL A 234 2.06 -20.25 11.23
N ALA A 235 0.91 -19.59 11.48
CA ALA A 235 -0.35 -19.87 10.82
C ALA A 235 -0.27 -19.64 9.31
N VAL A 236 0.34 -18.54 8.86
CA VAL A 236 0.61 -18.28 7.43
C VAL A 236 1.51 -19.36 6.85
N GLY A 237 2.58 -19.76 7.54
CA GLY A 237 3.46 -20.83 7.12
C GLY A 237 2.72 -22.16 6.89
N LEU A 238 1.88 -22.55 7.87
CA LEU A 238 1.04 -23.75 7.76
C LEU A 238 0.06 -23.66 6.59
N TRP A 239 -0.57 -22.49 6.39
CA TRP A 239 -1.46 -22.27 5.24
C TRP A 239 -0.70 -22.36 3.90
N CYS A 240 0.49 -21.78 3.81
CA CYS A 240 1.34 -21.84 2.61
C CYS A 240 1.71 -23.27 2.23
N VAL A 241 2.07 -24.09 3.21
CA VAL A 241 2.37 -25.52 2.98
C VAL A 241 1.14 -26.29 2.47
N ARG A 242 -0.04 -25.97 3.02
CA ARG A 242 -1.30 -26.63 2.62
C ARG A 242 -1.83 -26.16 1.27
N HIS A 243 -1.52 -24.93 0.86
CA HIS A 243 -2.04 -24.29 -0.36
C HIS A 243 -0.91 -23.68 -1.21
N PRO A 244 0.09 -24.46 -1.68
CA PRO A 244 1.31 -23.93 -2.29
C PRO A 244 1.05 -23.09 -3.54
N ALA A 245 0.03 -23.42 -4.34
CA ALA A 245 -0.31 -22.64 -5.53
C ALA A 245 -0.79 -21.22 -5.21
N LEU A 246 -1.58 -21.05 -4.15
CA LEU A 246 -2.03 -19.74 -3.67
C LEU A 246 -0.93 -19.04 -2.87
N ALA A 247 -0.09 -19.77 -2.17
CA ALA A 247 1.03 -19.22 -1.43
C ALA A 247 1.97 -18.41 -2.35
N ILE A 248 2.24 -18.90 -3.57
CA ILE A 248 3.03 -18.17 -4.56
C ILE A 248 2.33 -16.87 -5.00
N VAL A 249 0.99 -16.88 -5.13
CA VAL A 249 0.24 -15.66 -5.46
C VAL A 249 0.38 -14.62 -4.35
N PHE A 250 0.28 -15.03 -3.08
CA PHE A 250 0.41 -14.13 -1.92
C PHE A 250 1.86 -13.95 -1.43
N ALA A 251 2.85 -14.57 -2.10
CA ALA A 251 4.26 -14.44 -1.73
C ALA A 251 4.74 -12.98 -1.63
N PRO A 252 4.30 -12.03 -2.49
CA PRO A 252 4.66 -10.63 -2.31
C PRO A 252 4.23 -10.05 -0.96
N ALA A 253 3.05 -10.43 -0.44
CA ALA A 253 2.58 -9.96 0.87
C ALA A 253 3.45 -10.50 2.03
N ALA A 254 3.86 -11.77 1.96
CA ALA A 254 4.80 -12.35 2.91
C ALA A 254 6.19 -11.72 2.79
N ALA A 255 6.67 -11.48 1.56
CA ALA A 255 7.98 -10.89 1.30
C ALA A 255 8.12 -9.48 1.88
N PHE A 256 7.05 -8.67 1.89
CA PHE A 256 7.11 -7.33 2.46
C PHE A 256 7.48 -7.29 3.95
N MET A 257 7.16 -8.30 4.71
CA MET A 257 7.61 -8.37 6.10
C MET A 257 9.14 -8.53 6.19
N LEU A 258 9.75 -9.30 5.27
CA LEU A 258 11.20 -9.46 5.19
C LEU A 258 11.87 -8.23 4.59
N LEU A 259 11.22 -7.59 3.61
CA LEU A 259 11.73 -6.39 2.95
C LEU A 259 11.82 -5.16 3.88
N ASN A 260 11.16 -5.19 5.05
CA ASN A 260 11.36 -4.15 6.07
C ASN A 260 12.83 -3.98 6.45
N PHE A 261 13.62 -5.05 6.44
CA PHE A 261 15.06 -4.99 6.73
C PHE A 261 15.89 -4.31 5.65
N TYR A 262 15.28 -4.03 4.48
CA TYR A 262 15.91 -3.31 3.38
C TYR A 262 15.25 -1.96 3.12
N PHE A 263 13.91 -1.89 3.13
CA PHE A 263 13.13 -0.71 2.74
C PHE A 263 12.50 0.02 3.94
N GLY A 264 12.80 -0.41 5.15
CA GLY A 264 12.32 0.21 6.37
C GLY A 264 10.83 -0.04 6.64
N VAL A 265 10.32 0.65 7.65
CA VAL A 265 8.96 0.48 8.17
C VAL A 265 7.84 0.74 7.15
N ARG A 266 8.18 1.40 6.04
CA ARG A 266 7.22 1.74 4.98
C ARG A 266 6.59 0.52 4.31
N THR A 267 7.24 -0.65 4.34
CA THR A 267 6.74 -1.85 3.66
C THR A 267 5.89 -2.76 4.56
N VAL A 268 5.93 -2.54 5.86
CA VAL A 268 5.36 -3.44 6.87
C VAL A 268 3.83 -3.59 6.74
N PHE A 269 3.12 -2.51 6.40
CA PHE A 269 1.66 -2.54 6.33
C PHE A 269 1.11 -3.44 5.21
N TYR A 270 1.88 -3.74 4.17
CA TYR A 270 1.46 -4.66 3.10
C TYR A 270 1.28 -6.10 3.57
N SER A 271 2.03 -6.53 4.57
CA SER A 271 1.96 -7.90 5.12
C SER A 271 0.92 -8.05 6.24
N ALA A 272 0.45 -6.94 6.83
CA ALA A 272 -0.46 -6.99 7.96
C ALA A 272 -1.75 -7.79 7.70
N PRO A 273 -2.51 -7.57 6.60
CA PRO A 273 -3.69 -8.37 6.32
C PRO A 273 -3.39 -9.86 6.12
N PHE A 274 -2.23 -10.21 5.56
CA PHE A 274 -1.86 -11.61 5.34
C PHE A 274 -1.55 -12.33 6.65
N LEU A 275 -0.93 -11.66 7.62
CA LEU A 275 -0.72 -12.21 8.95
C LEU A 275 -2.04 -12.45 9.68
N TRP A 276 -2.94 -11.48 9.68
CA TRP A 276 -4.27 -11.60 10.28
C TRP A 276 -5.16 -12.63 9.57
N PHE A 277 -5.00 -12.80 8.26
CA PHE A 277 -5.59 -13.90 7.52
C PHE A 277 -5.13 -15.26 8.07
N GLY A 278 -3.83 -15.44 8.32
CA GLY A 278 -3.29 -16.67 8.89
C GLY A 278 -3.92 -17.00 10.25
N LEU A 279 -4.01 -16.02 11.15
CA LEU A 279 -4.68 -16.16 12.44
C LEU A 279 -6.15 -16.54 12.28
N GLY A 280 -6.89 -15.85 11.42
CA GLY A 280 -8.29 -16.16 11.11
C GLY A 280 -8.46 -17.56 10.54
N TRP A 281 -7.55 -17.99 9.65
CA TRP A 281 -7.59 -19.31 9.05
C TRP A 281 -7.37 -20.43 10.08
N VAL A 282 -6.41 -20.31 10.97
CA VAL A 282 -6.20 -21.30 12.05
C VAL A 282 -7.41 -21.33 12.97
N LEU A 283 -7.93 -20.18 13.39
CA LEU A 283 -9.10 -20.08 14.24
C LEU A 283 -10.31 -20.80 13.62
N ILE A 284 -10.69 -20.43 12.40
CA ILE A 284 -11.89 -20.96 11.75
C ILE A 284 -11.72 -22.43 11.36
N THR A 285 -10.54 -22.82 10.85
CA THR A 285 -10.26 -24.21 10.49
C THR A 285 -10.18 -25.09 11.73
N GLY A 286 -9.57 -24.62 12.82
CA GLY A 286 -9.51 -25.32 14.09
C GLY A 286 -10.89 -25.56 14.68
N VAL A 287 -11.74 -24.54 14.68
CA VAL A 287 -13.13 -24.67 15.14
C VAL A 287 -13.90 -25.65 14.26
N ARG A 288 -13.81 -25.57 12.93
CA ARG A 288 -14.45 -26.54 12.02
C ARG A 288 -14.01 -27.97 12.29
N ALA A 289 -12.70 -28.19 12.48
CA ALA A 289 -12.16 -29.52 12.78
C ALA A 289 -12.69 -30.06 14.13
N LEU A 290 -12.70 -29.23 15.18
CA LEU A 290 -13.22 -29.60 16.49
C LEU A 290 -14.71 -29.98 16.41
N LEU A 291 -15.52 -29.20 15.72
CA LEU A 291 -16.95 -29.45 15.54
C LEU A 291 -17.24 -30.73 14.74
N GLN A 292 -16.35 -31.08 13.80
CA GLN A 292 -16.43 -32.35 13.06
C GLN A 292 -16.13 -33.54 13.98
N LEU A 293 -15.11 -33.43 14.82
CA LEU A 293 -14.75 -34.48 15.79
C LEU A 293 -15.85 -34.73 16.82
N LEU A 294 -16.52 -33.67 17.24
CA LEU A 294 -17.59 -33.75 18.25
C LEU A 294 -18.96 -34.13 17.66
N THR A 295 -19.07 -34.41 16.35
CA THR A 295 -20.34 -34.78 15.67
C THR A 295 -21.52 -33.85 15.95
N ILE A 296 -21.23 -32.56 16.12
CA ILE A 296 -22.20 -31.54 16.53
C ILE A 296 -23.20 -31.23 15.42
N ASP A 297 -24.44 -30.94 15.79
CA ASP A 297 -25.53 -30.53 14.88
C ASP A 297 -25.16 -29.30 14.03
N ILE A 298 -25.74 -29.22 12.83
CA ILE A 298 -25.40 -28.18 11.84
C ILE A 298 -25.67 -26.76 12.36
N ARG A 299 -26.76 -26.56 13.14
CA ARG A 299 -27.07 -25.24 13.72
C ARG A 299 -26.02 -24.80 14.74
N ALA A 300 -25.57 -25.72 15.59
CA ALA A 300 -24.51 -25.45 16.55
C ALA A 300 -23.15 -25.19 15.85
N ARG A 301 -22.91 -25.82 14.68
CA ARG A 301 -21.71 -25.51 13.87
C ARG A 301 -21.71 -24.07 13.37
N TYR A 302 -22.83 -23.57 12.84
CA TYR A 302 -22.93 -22.16 12.42
C TYR A 302 -22.77 -21.22 13.61
N ALA A 303 -23.41 -21.51 14.74
CA ALA A 303 -23.27 -20.72 15.96
C ALA A 303 -21.80 -20.64 16.44
N ALA A 304 -21.11 -21.78 16.47
CA ALA A 304 -19.71 -21.81 16.91
C ALA A 304 -18.77 -21.07 15.93
N ILE A 305 -18.97 -21.17 14.61
CA ILE A 305 -18.21 -20.42 13.63
C ILE A 305 -18.47 -18.92 13.79
N SER A 306 -19.74 -18.52 13.93
CA SER A 306 -20.09 -17.11 14.16
C SER A 306 -19.46 -16.56 15.45
N THR A 307 -19.51 -17.33 16.54
CA THR A 307 -18.86 -16.96 17.81
C THR A 307 -17.35 -16.83 17.65
N SER A 308 -16.72 -17.71 16.87
CA SER A 308 -15.28 -17.63 16.58
C SER A 308 -14.91 -16.39 15.78
N VAL A 309 -15.75 -15.99 14.84
CA VAL A 309 -15.56 -14.75 14.09
C VAL A 309 -15.69 -13.53 15.01
N VAL A 310 -16.72 -13.51 15.87
CA VAL A 310 -16.90 -12.45 16.88
C VAL A 310 -15.70 -12.39 17.83
N PHE A 311 -15.22 -13.53 18.29
CA PHE A 311 -14.01 -13.61 19.12
C PHE A 311 -12.78 -13.06 18.37
N GLY A 312 -12.61 -13.41 17.10
CA GLY A 312 -11.54 -12.85 16.27
C GLY A 312 -11.60 -11.33 16.17
N PHE A 313 -12.79 -10.74 15.96
CA PHE A 313 -12.97 -9.29 15.98
C PHE A 313 -12.68 -8.67 17.36
N MET A 314 -13.05 -9.33 18.46
CA MET A 314 -12.70 -8.87 19.81
C MET A 314 -11.17 -8.86 20.00
N VAL A 315 -10.46 -9.91 19.59
CA VAL A 315 -8.99 -9.95 19.66
C VAL A 315 -8.37 -8.81 18.87
N ILE A 316 -8.87 -8.55 17.65
CA ILE A 316 -8.42 -7.43 16.83
C ILE A 316 -8.65 -6.10 17.56
N TRP A 317 -9.85 -5.89 18.10
CA TRP A 317 -10.20 -4.65 18.80
C TRP A 317 -9.26 -4.37 19.97
N PHE A 318 -9.02 -5.37 20.83
CA PHE A 318 -8.14 -5.23 22.00
C PHE A 318 -6.65 -5.13 21.63
N SER A 319 -6.26 -5.60 20.45
CA SER A 319 -4.88 -5.52 19.95
C SER A 319 -4.63 -4.25 19.13
N SER A 320 -5.69 -3.51 18.78
CA SER A 320 -5.58 -2.31 17.95
C SER A 320 -5.20 -1.09 18.78
N PRO A 321 -4.39 -0.17 18.25
CA PRO A 321 -4.02 1.06 18.94
C PRO A 321 -5.18 2.08 18.88
N THR A 322 -6.25 1.82 19.65
CA THR A 322 -7.49 2.63 19.67
C THR A 322 -7.26 4.05 20.20
N ASP A 323 -6.17 4.28 20.90
CA ASP A 323 -5.72 5.55 21.45
C ASP A 323 -4.74 6.30 20.52
N TYR A 324 -4.46 5.72 19.32
CA TYR A 324 -3.57 6.38 18.38
C TYR A 324 -4.17 7.69 17.86
N LEU A 325 -3.51 8.78 18.22
CA LEU A 325 -3.83 10.10 17.69
C LEU A 325 -2.83 10.47 16.60
N VAL A 326 -3.34 10.86 15.45
CA VAL A 326 -2.53 11.40 14.35
C VAL A 326 -1.88 12.68 14.83
N ARG A 327 -0.55 12.68 14.93
CA ARG A 327 0.20 13.89 15.27
C ARG A 327 0.42 14.73 14.02
N PRO A 328 0.33 16.07 14.11
CA PRO A 328 0.72 16.95 13.01
C PRO A 328 2.14 16.63 12.55
N SER A 329 2.37 16.66 11.24
CA SER A 329 3.71 16.45 10.66
C SER A 329 4.69 17.53 11.10
N PHE A 330 4.18 18.75 11.31
CA PHE A 330 4.97 19.88 11.79
C PHE A 330 4.49 20.30 13.19
N PRO A 331 5.40 20.49 14.15
CA PRO A 331 5.06 21.10 15.43
C PRO A 331 4.61 22.55 15.24
N LYS A 332 3.69 23.02 16.08
CA LYS A 332 3.13 24.38 16.02
C LYS A 332 4.20 25.48 15.87
N PRO A 333 5.31 25.48 16.64
CA PRO A 333 6.35 26.49 16.48
C PRO A 333 6.99 26.52 15.09
N ALA A 334 7.14 25.35 14.43
CA ALA A 334 7.67 25.29 13.07
C ALA A 334 6.70 25.91 12.05
N LEU A 335 5.39 25.65 12.19
CA LEU A 335 4.38 26.28 11.35
C LEU A 335 4.31 27.79 11.57
N GLU A 336 4.40 28.26 12.81
CA GLU A 336 4.45 29.69 13.13
C GLU A 336 5.69 30.35 12.54
N GLY A 337 6.86 29.69 12.64
CA GLY A 337 8.09 30.15 12.01
C GLY A 337 7.99 30.24 10.49
N LEU A 338 7.42 29.19 9.83
CA LEU A 338 7.20 29.23 8.39
C LEU A 338 6.20 30.33 8.00
N SER A 339 5.12 30.52 8.75
CA SER A 339 4.13 31.58 8.48
C SER A 339 4.72 32.97 8.66
N SER A 340 5.66 33.17 9.57
CA SER A 340 6.33 34.47 9.79
C SER A 340 7.22 34.88 8.60
N LEU A 341 7.63 33.94 7.75
CA LEU A 341 8.37 34.27 6.52
C LEU A 341 7.54 35.16 5.58
N ALA A 342 6.20 35.06 5.60
CA ALA A 342 5.32 35.92 4.80
C ALA A 342 5.43 37.40 5.16
N THR A 343 5.93 37.75 6.35
CA THR A 343 6.13 39.15 6.81
C THR A 343 7.46 39.75 6.34
N LEU A 344 8.35 38.92 5.79
CA LEU A 344 9.64 39.39 5.30
C LEU A 344 9.49 40.06 3.94
N PRO A 345 10.32 41.10 3.67
CA PRO A 345 10.36 41.68 2.33
C PRO A 345 10.72 40.61 1.29
N SER A 346 9.84 40.42 0.32
CA SER A 346 9.99 39.40 -0.71
C SER A 346 9.65 39.96 -2.10
N ASN A 347 10.23 39.38 -3.11
CA ASN A 347 9.93 39.62 -4.52
C ASN A 347 9.75 38.29 -5.26
N GLU A 348 9.41 38.33 -6.54
CA GLU A 348 9.19 37.12 -7.35
C GLU A 348 10.42 36.21 -7.47
N GLN A 349 11.62 36.73 -7.15
CA GLN A 349 12.88 35.98 -7.17
C GLN A 349 13.28 35.43 -5.80
N THR A 350 12.51 35.72 -4.75
CA THR A 350 12.80 35.23 -3.40
C THR A 350 12.63 33.73 -3.35
N VAL A 351 13.69 33.02 -2.91
CA VAL A 351 13.73 31.57 -2.79
C VAL A 351 14.01 31.21 -1.34
N VAL A 352 13.19 30.31 -0.79
CA VAL A 352 13.39 29.75 0.54
C VAL A 352 14.26 28.51 0.43
N ALA A 353 15.42 28.53 1.08
CA ALA A 353 16.28 27.37 1.25
C ALA A 353 15.93 26.71 2.60
N SER A 354 15.41 25.52 2.57
CA SER A 354 15.08 24.74 3.76
C SER A 354 15.29 23.26 3.48
N TRP A 355 15.32 22.45 4.54
CA TRP A 355 15.26 21.00 4.39
C TRP A 355 13.99 20.59 3.64
N TRP A 356 14.07 19.58 2.79
CA TRP A 356 12.99 19.17 1.87
C TRP A 356 11.61 18.96 2.55
N ASP A 357 11.59 18.52 3.82
CA ASP A 357 10.34 18.35 4.59
C ASP A 357 9.53 19.65 4.69
N TYR A 358 10.19 20.80 4.78
CA TYR A 358 9.57 22.11 4.92
C TYR A 358 9.25 22.79 3.57
N GLY A 359 9.78 22.27 2.47
CA GLY A 359 9.66 22.89 1.15
C GLY A 359 8.20 23.07 0.72
N TYR A 360 7.42 22.01 0.73
CA TYR A 360 5.99 22.08 0.37
C TYR A 360 5.19 22.99 1.32
N ALA A 361 5.47 22.94 2.62
CA ALA A 361 4.80 23.80 3.57
C ALA A 361 5.14 25.28 3.34
N SER A 362 6.40 25.59 3.05
CA SER A 362 6.85 26.95 2.71
C SER A 362 6.18 27.46 1.43
N ALA A 363 6.10 26.65 0.39
CA ALA A 363 5.44 27.01 -0.85
C ALA A 363 3.93 27.22 -0.67
N LEU A 364 3.26 26.37 0.12
CA LEU A 364 1.83 26.46 0.37
C LEU A 364 1.44 27.66 1.24
N LEU A 365 2.18 27.90 2.33
CA LEU A 365 1.83 28.96 3.31
C LEU A 365 2.20 30.36 2.83
N ASN A 366 3.30 30.49 2.09
CA ASN A 366 3.87 31.79 1.76
C ASN A 366 3.89 32.09 0.25
N SER A 367 3.54 31.13 -0.60
CA SER A 367 3.64 31.24 -2.06
C SER A 367 5.06 31.55 -2.56
N PHE A 368 6.10 31.26 -1.76
CA PHE A 368 7.48 31.43 -2.14
C PHE A 368 7.96 30.31 -3.07
N ASN A 369 8.93 30.63 -3.91
CA ASN A 369 9.73 29.61 -4.57
C ASN A 369 10.58 28.89 -3.51
N VAL A 370 10.73 27.58 -3.64
CA VAL A 370 11.55 26.79 -2.73
C VAL A 370 12.71 26.15 -3.51
N LEU A 371 13.87 26.12 -2.87
CA LEU A 371 15.05 25.50 -3.47
C LEU A 371 14.92 23.97 -3.48
N HIS A 372 14.27 23.42 -2.46
CA HIS A 372 14.18 21.99 -2.25
C HIS A 372 12.85 21.61 -1.58
N ASP A 373 12.19 20.59 -2.12
CA ASP A 373 10.94 20.03 -1.61
C ASP A 373 10.96 18.49 -1.60
N GLY A 374 9.87 17.87 -1.13
CA GLY A 374 9.75 16.42 -1.02
C GLY A 374 9.80 15.67 -2.36
N GLY A 375 9.67 16.33 -3.50
CA GLY A 375 9.84 15.73 -4.82
C GLY A 375 11.30 15.51 -5.20
N GLY A 376 12.22 16.25 -4.57
CA GLY A 376 13.64 16.25 -4.88
C GLY A 376 14.55 15.48 -3.91
N GLN A 377 14.02 14.62 -3.06
CA GLN A 377 14.72 13.96 -1.93
C GLN A 377 16.05 13.27 -2.28
N ASN A 378 16.22 12.78 -3.50
CA ASN A 378 17.40 12.06 -3.97
C ASN A 378 18.17 12.82 -5.06
N THR A 379 17.98 14.13 -5.15
CA THR A 379 18.69 14.95 -6.13
C THR A 379 20.00 15.48 -5.59
N PRO A 380 20.93 15.95 -6.44
CA PRO A 380 22.12 16.65 -5.99
C PRO A 380 21.81 17.85 -5.07
N VAL A 381 20.64 18.49 -5.25
CA VAL A 381 20.21 19.61 -4.38
C VAL A 381 20.10 19.18 -2.93
N THR A 382 19.56 17.97 -2.64
CA THR A 382 19.52 17.43 -1.27
C THR A 382 20.90 17.35 -0.66
N HIS A 383 21.90 16.96 -1.44
CA HIS A 383 23.28 16.88 -0.99
C HIS A 383 23.88 18.24 -0.63
N TYR A 384 23.53 19.28 -1.41
CA TYR A 384 24.08 20.63 -1.17
C TYR A 384 23.33 21.42 -0.10
N VAL A 385 22.09 21.05 0.22
CA VAL A 385 21.29 21.69 1.29
C VAL A 385 21.52 21.03 2.66
N ALA A 386 21.96 19.76 2.69
CA ALA A 386 22.30 19.04 3.92
C ALA A 386 23.60 19.51 4.55
#